data_09187a0cfd60a148137f863a95754dab
#
_entry.id   09187a0cfd60a148137f863a95754dab
#
_cell.length_a   1.000
_cell.length_b   1.000
_cell.length_c   1.000
_cell.angle_alpha   90.00
_cell.angle_beta   90.00
_cell.angle_gamma   90.00
#
_symmetry.space_group_name_H-M   'P 1'
#
loop_
_entity.id
_entity.type
_entity.pdbx_description
1 polymer ?
#
loop_
_entity_poly.entity_id
_entity_poly.type
_entity_poly.pdbx_seq_one_letter_code
_entity_poly.pdbx_strand_id
1 'polypeptide(L)'
;FGCKPEQMVEAWSKTKLNPSLLYDCMDQYAKLGIPFNISEITLTAHEALGDGRLEFQAQMAERLYKIWFSHPGTQSIIYWNLIDNTAFRNPKHPQWNENVYLGGLLDEKLQPKPAYKTLEHLIRKEWHSEEKITCSSEKNNYFRGFYGDYDVTIKTDSGAIRKQIKLQKGRANEFTFEI
;
A
#
# COMPACT_ATOMS: atom_id res chain seq x y z
N PHE A 1 4.57 -5.61 14.03
CA PHE A 1 5.41 -4.42 14.11
C PHE A 1 5.20 -3.59 15.40
N GLY A 2 4.66 -4.20 16.44
CA GLY A 2 4.51 -3.64 17.78
C GLY A 2 5.73 -3.93 18.65
N CYS A 3 6.89 -3.37 18.35
CA CYS A 3 8.09 -3.52 19.18
C CYS A 3 8.17 -2.40 20.22
N LYS A 4 8.84 -2.67 21.33
CA LYS A 4 9.19 -1.60 22.27
C LYS A 4 10.07 -0.55 21.59
N PRO A 5 9.97 0.74 21.95
CA PRO A 5 10.74 1.81 21.30
C PRO A 5 12.23 1.54 21.19
N GLU A 6 12.85 0.96 22.24
CA GLU A 6 14.26 0.63 22.25
C GLU A 6 14.60 -0.44 21.18
N GLN A 7 13.71 -1.40 20.99
CA GLN A 7 13.84 -2.43 19.95
C GLN A 7 13.64 -1.87 18.54
N MET A 8 12.91 -0.76 18.42
CA MET A 8 12.69 -0.12 17.14
C MET A 8 13.92 0.62 16.63
N VAL A 9 14.66 1.29 17.50
CA VAL A 9 15.84 2.05 17.10
C VAL A 9 17.00 1.13 16.68
N GLU A 10 17.19 -0.01 17.31
CA GLU A 10 18.32 -0.89 17.03
C GLU A 10 18.00 -2.08 16.10
N ALA A 11 16.96 -2.83 16.40
CA ALA A 11 16.64 -4.04 15.65
C ALA A 11 15.90 -3.75 14.35
N TRP A 12 15.12 -2.69 14.31
CA TRP A 12 14.29 -2.33 13.18
C TRP A 12 15.07 -1.70 12.05
N SER A 13 15.93 -0.72 12.34
CA SER A 13 16.71 -0.08 11.30
C SER A 13 17.71 -1.04 10.65
N LYS A 14 18.21 -2.02 11.40
CA LYS A 14 19.21 -2.97 10.91
C LYS A 14 18.63 -4.21 10.24
N THR A 15 17.41 -4.60 10.56
CA THR A 15 16.81 -5.84 10.03
C THR A 15 15.45 -5.64 9.39
N LYS A 16 14.43 -5.29 10.18
CA LYS A 16 13.03 -5.30 9.71
C LYS A 16 12.65 -4.13 8.80
N LEU A 17 13.46 -3.07 8.79
CA LEU A 17 13.26 -1.90 7.93
C LEU A 17 14.33 -1.77 6.85
N ASN A 18 15.25 -2.71 6.80
CA ASN A 18 16.23 -2.74 5.73
C ASN A 18 15.54 -3.22 4.44
N PRO A 19 15.44 -2.39 3.40
CA PRO A 19 14.76 -2.75 2.16
C PRO A 19 15.32 -4.03 1.52
N SER A 20 16.64 -4.22 1.53
CA SER A 20 17.28 -5.40 0.94
C SER A 20 16.84 -6.67 1.64
N LEU A 21 16.83 -6.69 2.99
CA LEU A 21 16.41 -7.86 3.76
C LEU A 21 14.90 -8.14 3.59
N LEU A 22 14.07 -7.11 3.44
CA LEU A 22 12.65 -7.29 3.14
C LEU A 22 12.46 -7.90 1.75
N TYR A 23 13.18 -7.41 0.75
CA TYR A 23 13.16 -7.98 -0.59
C TYR A 23 13.66 -9.41 -0.61
N ASP A 24 14.79 -9.71 0.03
CA ASP A 24 15.33 -11.07 0.14
C ASP A 24 14.30 -12.04 0.75
N CYS A 25 13.60 -11.60 1.79
CA CYS A 25 12.54 -12.37 2.41
C CYS A 25 11.38 -12.62 1.43
N MET A 26 10.89 -11.58 0.75
CA MET A 26 9.82 -11.69 -0.23
C MET A 26 10.22 -12.56 -1.43
N ASP A 27 11.46 -12.45 -1.90
CA ASP A 27 12.02 -13.28 -2.96
C ASP A 27 12.05 -14.77 -2.56
N GLN A 28 12.35 -15.10 -1.29
CA GLN A 28 12.28 -16.49 -0.82
C GLN A 28 10.84 -17.05 -0.89
N TYR A 29 9.85 -16.27 -0.46
CA TYR A 29 8.44 -16.69 -0.59
C TYR A 29 7.99 -16.77 -2.05
N ALA A 30 8.43 -15.88 -2.90
CA ALA A 30 8.09 -15.88 -4.33
C ALA A 30 8.57 -17.15 -5.06
N LYS A 31 9.61 -17.83 -4.57
CA LYS A 31 10.08 -19.12 -5.12
C LYS A 31 9.04 -20.24 -5.04
N LEU A 32 8.02 -20.08 -4.20
CA LEU A 32 6.91 -21.04 -4.13
C LEU A 32 5.99 -20.96 -5.36
N GLY A 33 6.15 -19.94 -6.21
CA GLY A 33 5.35 -19.77 -7.43
C GLY A 33 3.89 -19.33 -7.19
N ILE A 34 3.56 -18.96 -5.96
CA ILE A 34 2.23 -18.45 -5.58
C ILE A 34 2.33 -17.02 -5.05
N PRO A 35 1.33 -16.17 -5.31
CA PRO A 35 1.27 -14.84 -4.71
C PRO A 35 1.16 -14.92 -3.18
N PHE A 36 1.69 -13.91 -2.50
CA PHE A 36 1.59 -13.81 -1.03
C PHE A 36 0.95 -12.50 -0.58
N ASN A 37 0.42 -12.52 0.61
CA ASN A 37 -0.20 -11.36 1.25
C ASN A 37 0.69 -10.89 2.40
N ILE A 38 0.84 -9.56 2.53
CA ILE A 38 1.39 -8.93 3.73
C ILE A 38 0.19 -8.63 4.63
N SER A 39 0.11 -9.33 5.76
CA SER A 39 -1.03 -9.24 6.67
C SER A 39 -0.63 -8.75 8.07
N GLU A 40 -1.63 -8.35 8.85
CA GLU A 40 -1.47 -7.98 10.27
C GLU A 40 -0.45 -6.86 10.50
N ILE A 41 -0.49 -5.83 9.64
CA ILE A 41 0.42 -4.71 9.72
C ILE A 41 -0.08 -3.75 10.79
N THR A 42 0.71 -3.54 11.83
CA THR A 42 0.51 -2.46 12.81
C THR A 42 1.79 -1.63 12.86
N LEU A 43 1.69 -0.36 12.54
CA LEU A 43 2.78 0.61 12.59
C LEU A 43 2.60 1.49 13.82
N THR A 44 3.58 1.46 14.70
CA THR A 44 3.47 2.12 15.99
C THR A 44 3.55 3.64 15.93
N ALA A 45 2.75 4.30 16.76
CA ALA A 45 2.89 5.69 17.18
C ALA A 45 2.99 5.77 18.71
N HIS A 46 3.73 4.83 19.33
CA HIS A 46 3.89 4.72 20.76
C HIS A 46 4.41 6.02 21.38
N GLU A 47 3.91 6.38 22.55
CA GLU A 47 4.22 7.65 23.22
C GLU A 47 5.70 7.85 23.51
N ALA A 48 6.45 6.78 23.75
CA ALA A 48 7.90 6.84 23.97
C ALA A 48 8.71 7.36 22.76
N LEU A 49 8.09 7.47 21.58
CA LEU A 49 8.69 8.12 20.40
C LEU A 49 8.61 9.65 20.47
N GLY A 50 7.97 10.22 21.51
CA GLY A 50 7.82 11.65 21.70
C GLY A 50 6.92 12.34 20.70
N ASP A 51 7.10 13.64 20.51
CA ASP A 51 6.23 14.49 19.68
C ASP A 51 6.24 14.11 18.20
N GLY A 52 7.32 13.50 17.70
CA GLY A 52 7.46 13.06 16.34
C GLY A 52 6.79 11.70 16.01
N ARG A 53 6.09 11.06 16.95
CA ARG A 53 5.57 9.70 16.81
C ARG A 53 4.59 9.51 15.63
N LEU A 54 3.75 10.48 15.37
CA LEU A 54 2.78 10.41 14.29
C LEU A 54 3.44 10.54 12.92
N GLU A 55 4.43 11.41 12.82
CA GLU A 55 5.24 11.57 11.61
C GLU A 55 6.09 10.32 11.36
N PHE A 56 6.69 9.76 12.40
CA PHE A 56 7.40 8.49 12.32
C PHE A 56 6.50 7.38 11.78
N GLN A 57 5.26 7.23 12.30
CA GLN A 57 4.29 6.25 11.81
C GLN A 57 4.00 6.47 10.31
N ALA A 58 3.82 7.72 9.88
CA ALA A 58 3.54 8.07 8.49
C ALA A 58 4.70 7.73 7.55
N GLN A 59 5.93 8.08 7.92
CA GLN A 59 7.14 7.75 7.17
C GLN A 59 7.36 6.24 7.05
N MET A 60 7.06 5.51 8.12
CA MET A 60 7.11 4.06 8.12
C MET A 60 6.07 3.45 7.19
N ALA A 61 4.84 3.98 7.21
CA ALA A 61 3.77 3.56 6.32
C ALA A 61 4.18 3.76 4.86
N GLU A 62 4.68 4.93 4.51
CA GLU A 62 5.13 5.23 3.15
C GLU A 62 6.21 4.25 2.69
N ARG A 63 7.29 4.14 3.47
CA ARG A 63 8.44 3.31 3.11
C ARG A 63 8.07 1.85 2.93
N LEU A 64 7.38 1.26 3.90
CA LEU A 64 7.04 -0.16 3.88
C LEU A 64 6.03 -0.50 2.78
N TYR A 65 5.00 0.33 2.62
CA TYR A 65 4.01 0.12 1.57
C TYR A 65 4.63 0.24 0.18
N LYS A 66 5.57 1.16 -0.06
CA LYS A 66 6.31 1.25 -1.33
C LYS A 66 7.15 0.00 -1.59
N ILE A 67 7.81 -0.55 -0.57
CA ILE A 67 8.58 -1.79 -0.69
C ILE A 67 7.64 -2.97 -1.03
N TRP A 68 6.59 -3.17 -0.26
CA TRP A 68 5.68 -4.29 -0.45
C TRP A 68 4.92 -4.22 -1.77
N PHE A 69 4.44 -3.03 -2.15
CA PHE A 69 3.73 -2.83 -3.40
C PHE A 69 4.62 -3.04 -4.63
N SER A 70 5.89 -2.71 -4.54
CA SER A 70 6.83 -2.86 -5.67
C SER A 70 7.22 -4.30 -5.96
N HIS A 71 7.04 -5.23 -5.01
CA HIS A 71 7.43 -6.62 -5.20
C HIS A 71 6.39 -7.39 -6.04
N PRO A 72 6.82 -8.07 -7.13
CA PRO A 72 5.90 -8.71 -8.08
C PRO A 72 5.09 -9.88 -7.51
N GLY A 73 5.51 -10.48 -6.40
CA GLY A 73 4.80 -11.57 -5.72
C GLY A 73 3.73 -11.08 -4.73
N THR A 74 3.70 -9.80 -4.41
CA THR A 74 2.71 -9.25 -3.48
C THR A 74 1.33 -9.16 -4.14
N GLN A 75 0.34 -9.78 -3.54
CA GLN A 75 -1.05 -9.75 -3.99
C GLN A 75 -1.89 -8.74 -3.20
N SER A 76 -1.67 -8.65 -1.89
CA SER A 76 -2.38 -7.68 -1.04
C SER A 76 -1.53 -7.23 0.15
N ILE A 77 -1.92 -6.07 0.70
CA ILE A 77 -1.34 -5.48 1.91
C ILE A 77 -2.51 -5.16 2.83
N ILE A 78 -2.55 -5.79 4.02
CA ILE A 78 -3.67 -5.74 4.95
C ILE A 78 -3.21 -5.06 6.24
N TYR A 79 -3.81 -3.91 6.55
CA TYR A 79 -3.56 -3.19 7.79
C TYR A 79 -4.39 -3.79 8.94
N TRP A 80 -3.76 -3.92 10.10
CA TRP A 80 -4.37 -4.42 11.32
C TRP A 80 -4.63 -3.27 12.30
N ASN A 81 -5.77 -3.29 13.01
CA ASN A 81 -6.14 -2.24 13.98
C ASN A 81 -6.32 -0.85 13.34
N LEU A 82 -7.42 -0.66 12.61
CA LEU A 82 -7.71 0.60 11.92
C LEU A 82 -7.82 1.81 12.86
N ILE A 83 -8.33 1.62 14.08
CA ILE A 83 -8.63 2.69 15.04
C ILE A 83 -7.82 2.47 16.32
N ASP A 84 -7.22 3.53 16.86
CA ASP A 84 -6.52 3.48 18.14
C ASP A 84 -7.45 2.98 19.25
N ASN A 85 -6.90 2.23 20.20
CA ASN A 85 -7.57 1.71 21.39
C ASN A 85 -8.74 0.75 21.16
N THR A 86 -8.88 0.18 19.96
CA THR A 86 -9.94 -0.81 19.65
C THR A 86 -9.45 -2.27 19.64
N ALA A 87 -8.16 -2.51 19.82
CA ALA A 87 -7.64 -3.87 19.88
C ALA A 87 -8.15 -4.61 21.15
N PHE A 88 -8.36 -5.90 21.01
CA PHE A 88 -8.81 -6.74 22.12
C PHE A 88 -7.83 -6.70 23.30
N ARG A 89 -8.36 -6.49 24.49
CA ARG A 89 -7.61 -6.50 25.75
C ARG A 89 -7.83 -7.82 26.45
N ASN A 90 -6.81 -8.68 26.46
CA ASN A 90 -6.88 -9.96 27.15
C ASN A 90 -6.64 -9.76 28.66
N PRO A 91 -7.64 -10.00 29.54
CA PRO A 91 -7.46 -9.80 30.99
C PRO A 91 -6.43 -10.74 31.61
N LYS A 92 -6.21 -11.92 31.01
CA LYS A 92 -5.24 -12.93 31.50
C LYS A 92 -3.83 -12.65 31.01
N HIS A 93 -3.69 -11.85 29.97
CA HIS A 93 -2.41 -11.53 29.34
C HIS A 93 -2.31 -10.04 29.03
N PRO A 94 -2.27 -9.17 30.07
CA PRO A 94 -2.24 -7.71 29.87
C PRO A 94 -1.00 -7.23 29.08
N GLN A 95 0.08 -8.01 29.08
CA GLN A 95 1.30 -7.74 28.31
C GLN A 95 1.10 -7.85 26.78
N TRP A 96 -0.02 -8.45 26.32
CA TRP A 96 -0.37 -8.55 24.90
C TRP A 96 -1.29 -7.42 24.42
N ASN A 97 -1.38 -6.35 25.20
CA ASN A 97 -2.20 -5.19 24.86
C ASN A 97 -1.58 -4.40 23.71
N GLU A 98 -2.12 -4.58 22.51
CA GLU A 98 -1.67 -3.86 21.30
C GLU A 98 -2.05 -2.38 21.30
N ASN A 99 -3.02 -1.97 22.12
CA ASN A 99 -3.46 -0.58 22.18
C ASN A 99 -2.35 0.38 22.62
N VAL A 100 -1.35 -0.10 23.35
CA VAL A 100 -0.18 0.71 23.78
C VAL A 100 0.64 1.25 22.61
N TYR A 101 0.52 0.60 21.45
CA TYR A 101 1.26 1.03 20.26
C TYR A 101 0.62 2.18 19.51
N LEU A 102 -0.63 2.53 19.82
CA LEU A 102 -1.38 3.56 19.09
C LEU A 102 -1.22 3.39 17.57
N GLY A 103 -1.41 2.14 17.15
CA GLY A 103 -1.10 1.70 15.77
C GLY A 103 -2.20 1.96 14.76
N GLY A 104 -3.34 2.53 15.17
CA GLY A 104 -4.44 2.85 14.27
C GLY A 104 -4.06 3.87 13.19
N LEU A 105 -4.77 3.85 12.09
CA LEU A 105 -4.72 4.90 11.07
C LEU A 105 -5.64 6.07 11.45
N LEU A 106 -6.65 5.80 12.26
CA LEU A 106 -7.54 6.79 12.87
C LEU A 106 -7.26 6.86 14.38
N ASP A 107 -7.44 8.00 14.96
CA ASP A 107 -7.44 8.16 16.42
C ASP A 107 -8.75 7.66 17.05
N GLU A 108 -8.85 7.74 18.37
CA GLU A 108 -10.06 7.34 19.13
C GLU A 108 -11.33 8.15 18.78
N LYS A 109 -11.15 9.35 18.21
CA LYS A 109 -12.24 10.23 17.74
C LYS A 109 -12.53 10.03 16.26
N LEU A 110 -12.01 8.97 15.66
CA LEU A 110 -12.11 8.66 14.22
C LEU A 110 -11.48 9.72 13.31
N GLN A 111 -10.55 10.53 13.83
CA GLN A 111 -9.85 11.51 13.00
C GLN A 111 -8.66 10.84 12.28
N PRO A 112 -8.50 11.10 10.97
CA PRO A 112 -7.39 10.55 10.20
C PRO A 112 -6.04 11.06 10.72
N LYS A 113 -5.16 10.12 11.06
CA LYS A 113 -3.78 10.40 11.43
C LYS A 113 -2.92 10.65 10.18
N PRO A 114 -1.70 11.22 10.32
CA PRO A 114 -0.79 11.42 9.18
C PRO A 114 -0.57 10.16 8.36
N ALA A 115 -0.42 8.99 8.99
CA ALA A 115 -0.25 7.70 8.30
C ALA A 115 -1.44 7.35 7.39
N TYR A 116 -2.67 7.66 7.82
CA TYR A 116 -3.86 7.48 6.96
C TYR A 116 -3.72 8.32 5.68
N LYS A 117 -3.41 9.61 5.84
CA LYS A 117 -3.26 10.54 4.71
C LYS A 117 -2.14 10.12 3.76
N THR A 118 -1.05 9.60 4.30
CA THR A 118 0.05 9.04 3.52
C THR A 118 -0.41 7.87 2.67
N LEU A 119 -1.09 6.89 3.26
CA LEU A 119 -1.60 5.73 2.53
C LEU A 119 -2.69 6.12 1.51
N GLU A 120 -3.57 7.05 1.87
CA GLU A 120 -4.56 7.59 0.93
C GLU A 120 -3.89 8.25 -0.29
N HIS A 121 -2.83 9.02 -0.07
CA HIS A 121 -2.05 9.63 -1.16
C HIS A 121 -1.39 8.57 -2.05
N LEU A 122 -0.71 7.58 -1.46
CA LEU A 122 -0.09 6.48 -2.21
C LEU A 122 -1.13 5.77 -3.09
N ILE A 123 -2.25 5.37 -2.51
CA ILE A 123 -3.25 4.53 -3.19
C ILE A 123 -4.03 5.32 -4.23
N ARG A 124 -4.44 6.56 -3.90
CA ARG A 124 -5.34 7.35 -4.75
C ARG A 124 -4.64 8.30 -5.72
N LYS A 125 -3.33 8.53 -5.52
CA LYS A 125 -2.56 9.45 -6.36
C LYS A 125 -1.34 8.78 -6.99
N GLU A 126 -0.36 8.34 -6.19
CA GLU A 126 0.88 7.80 -6.75
C GLU A 126 0.67 6.48 -7.52
N TRP A 127 -0.22 5.61 -7.03
CA TRP A 127 -0.52 4.29 -7.64
C TRP A 127 -1.78 4.29 -8.49
N HIS A 128 -2.36 5.46 -8.70
CA HIS A 128 -3.47 5.66 -9.61
C HIS A 128 -2.94 6.12 -10.97
N SER A 129 -3.33 5.41 -12.03
CA SER A 129 -2.97 5.77 -13.39
C SER A 129 -4.14 6.46 -14.08
N GLU A 130 -3.94 7.71 -14.48
CA GLU A 130 -4.87 8.47 -15.29
C GLU A 130 -4.08 9.14 -16.42
N GLU A 131 -4.49 8.91 -17.65
CA GLU A 131 -3.82 9.43 -18.83
C GLU A 131 -4.83 9.96 -19.84
N LYS A 132 -4.49 11.06 -20.51
CA LYS A 132 -5.28 11.62 -21.59
C LYS A 132 -4.44 11.63 -22.85
N ILE A 133 -4.85 10.88 -23.86
CA ILE A 133 -4.13 10.69 -25.10
C ILE A 133 -4.96 11.26 -26.26
N THR A 134 -4.30 11.99 -27.17
CA THR A 134 -4.90 12.32 -28.45
C THR A 134 -4.57 11.21 -29.44
N CYS A 135 -5.59 10.46 -29.87
CA CYS A 135 -5.42 9.33 -30.75
C CYS A 135 -5.31 9.77 -32.22
N SER A 136 -4.47 9.05 -32.98
CA SER A 136 -4.40 9.13 -34.43
C SER A 136 -4.88 7.78 -35.00
N SER A 137 -5.66 7.82 -36.08
CA SER A 137 -6.08 6.63 -36.82
C SER A 137 -4.94 5.90 -37.53
N GLU A 138 -3.82 6.59 -37.74
CA GLU A 138 -2.69 6.06 -38.52
C GLU A 138 -1.61 5.38 -37.64
N LYS A 139 -1.70 5.47 -36.31
CA LYS A 139 -0.67 5.00 -35.39
C LYS A 139 -1.27 4.34 -34.17
N ASN A 140 -0.57 3.33 -33.68
CA ASN A 140 -0.87 2.78 -32.35
C ASN A 140 -0.60 3.87 -31.29
N ASN A 141 -1.50 3.96 -30.34
CA ASN A 141 -1.36 4.87 -29.21
C ASN A 141 -0.91 4.06 -27.99
N TYR A 142 -0.05 4.62 -27.18
CA TYR A 142 0.56 3.94 -26.05
C TYR A 142 0.35 4.73 -24.78
N PHE A 143 0.11 4.04 -23.68
CA PHE A 143 0.18 4.63 -22.36
C PHE A 143 0.90 3.67 -21.40
N ARG A 144 1.33 4.19 -20.27
CA ARG A 144 1.94 3.40 -19.19
C ARG A 144 1.09 3.54 -17.94
N GLY A 145 0.73 2.41 -17.33
CA GLY A 145 -0.05 2.38 -16.11
C GLY A 145 0.28 1.15 -15.25
N PHE A 146 -0.21 1.15 -14.03
CA PHE A 146 -0.15 -0.02 -13.16
C PHE A 146 -1.04 -1.13 -13.70
N TYR A 147 -0.77 -2.37 -13.33
CA TYR A 147 -1.68 -3.47 -13.63
C TYR A 147 -3.00 -3.28 -12.87
N GLY A 148 -4.11 -3.56 -13.51
CA GLY A 148 -5.44 -3.36 -12.94
C GLY A 148 -6.51 -3.10 -13.97
N ASP A 149 -7.70 -2.77 -13.50
CA ASP A 149 -8.86 -2.48 -14.32
C ASP A 149 -8.90 -0.97 -14.66
N TYR A 150 -9.24 -0.64 -15.90
CA TYR A 150 -9.30 0.73 -16.42
C TYR A 150 -10.62 1.02 -17.08
N ASP A 151 -11.17 2.17 -16.77
CA ASP A 151 -12.27 2.77 -17.54
C ASP A 151 -11.69 3.64 -18.65
N VAL A 152 -11.95 3.27 -19.90
CA VAL A 152 -11.49 4.00 -21.07
C VAL A 152 -12.65 4.76 -21.68
N THR A 153 -12.49 6.06 -21.86
CA THR A 153 -13.45 6.91 -22.58
C THR A 153 -12.82 7.42 -23.86
N ILE A 154 -13.35 6.99 -25.01
CA ILE A 154 -12.92 7.45 -26.34
C ILE A 154 -13.91 8.51 -26.79
N LYS A 155 -13.42 9.72 -27.03
CA LYS A 155 -14.22 10.83 -27.56
C LYS A 155 -14.00 10.93 -29.05
N THR A 156 -15.09 10.96 -29.81
CA THR A 156 -15.14 11.15 -31.27
C THR A 156 -16.05 12.32 -31.58
N ASP A 157 -16.06 12.75 -32.85
CA ASP A 157 -16.97 13.82 -33.32
C ASP A 157 -18.45 13.41 -33.21
N SER A 158 -18.73 12.09 -33.25
CA SER A 158 -20.07 11.52 -33.13
C SER A 158 -20.51 11.23 -31.70
N GLY A 159 -19.63 11.36 -30.71
CA GLY A 159 -19.96 11.08 -29.32
C GLY A 159 -18.82 10.48 -28.48
N ALA A 160 -19.18 9.80 -27.42
CA ALA A 160 -18.22 9.16 -26.53
C ALA A 160 -18.55 7.67 -26.32
N ILE A 161 -17.56 6.83 -26.48
CA ILE A 161 -17.61 5.39 -26.24
C ILE A 161 -16.91 5.08 -24.92
N ARG A 162 -17.54 4.30 -24.05
CA ARG A 162 -16.94 3.85 -22.78
C ARG A 162 -16.70 2.35 -22.85
N LYS A 163 -15.51 1.93 -22.45
CA LYS A 163 -15.07 0.53 -22.39
C LYS A 163 -14.28 0.29 -21.11
N GLN A 164 -14.28 -0.95 -20.66
CA GLN A 164 -13.41 -1.40 -19.60
C GLN A 164 -12.33 -2.30 -20.18
N ILE A 165 -11.10 -2.13 -19.74
CA ILE A 165 -9.96 -2.97 -20.11
C ILE A 165 -9.23 -3.38 -18.84
N LYS A 166 -8.42 -4.43 -18.94
CA LYS A 166 -7.60 -4.90 -17.82
C LYS A 166 -6.16 -5.04 -18.26
N LEU A 167 -5.26 -4.28 -17.64
CA LEU A 167 -3.83 -4.48 -17.79
C LEU A 167 -3.36 -5.63 -16.90
N GLN A 168 -2.70 -6.62 -17.48
CA GLN A 168 -2.25 -7.81 -16.79
C GLN A 168 -0.76 -8.02 -16.98
N LYS A 169 -0.08 -8.44 -15.91
CA LYS A 169 1.33 -8.82 -15.98
C LYS A 169 1.52 -10.03 -16.90
N GLY A 170 2.56 -9.98 -17.74
CA GLY A 170 2.92 -11.08 -18.65
C GLY A 170 1.95 -11.29 -19.81
N ARG A 171 1.09 -10.31 -20.10
CA ARG A 171 0.21 -10.29 -21.27
C ARG A 171 0.61 -9.18 -22.23
N ALA A 172 0.36 -9.39 -23.53
CA ALA A 172 0.31 -8.30 -24.49
C ALA A 172 -0.96 -7.49 -24.16
N ASN A 173 -0.80 -6.32 -23.55
CA ASN A 173 -1.92 -5.45 -23.19
C ASN A 173 -2.27 -4.57 -24.39
N GLU A 174 -2.75 -5.20 -25.47
CA GLU A 174 -3.16 -4.57 -26.72
C GLU A 174 -4.69 -4.61 -26.83
N PHE A 175 -5.30 -3.47 -27.10
CA PHE A 175 -6.75 -3.33 -27.17
C PHE A 175 -7.12 -2.59 -28.44
N THR A 176 -8.05 -3.15 -29.21
CA THR A 176 -8.61 -2.54 -30.42
C THR A 176 -10.03 -2.09 -30.14
N PHE A 177 -10.37 -0.89 -30.54
CA PHE A 177 -11.71 -0.33 -30.41
C PHE A 177 -12.21 0.08 -31.79
N GLU A 178 -13.40 -0.40 -32.14
CA GLU A 178 -14.14 0.08 -33.28
C GLU A 178 -14.90 1.36 -32.87
N ILE A 179 -14.76 2.45 -33.64
CA ILE A 179 -15.31 3.79 -33.35
C ILE A 179 -16.14 4.29 -34.52
#